data_8a734c8cc703a2b711ecee0674a0b5a0
#
_entry.id   8a734c8cc703a2b711ecee0674a0b5a0
#
_cell.length_a   1.000
_cell.length_b   1.000
_cell.length_c   1.000
_cell.angle_alpha   90.00
_cell.angle_beta   90.00
_cell.angle_gamma   90.00
#
_symmetry.space_group_name_H-M   'P 1'
#
loop_
_entity.id
_entity.type
_entity.pdbx_description
1 polymer ?
#
loop_
_entity_poly.entity_id
_entity_poly.type
_entity_poly.pdbx_seq_one_letter_code
_entity_poly.pdbx_strand_id
1 'polypeptide(L)'
;MEQIMLFGLYLAPLFNAIAKVESDCGVTSANVYQIKDIYIEDLNRIYTYHYPKSIKFDKVASEYAMYDYWRFYAYQYARKTGKPITYLTLAALHHEGPSGCYKIKDTIYYKKIFKELQKQGVESWEGVKSRYDSGEKCGG
;
A
#
# COMPACT_ATOMS: atom_id res chain seq x y z
N MET A 1 -10.78 7.76 1.14
CA MET A 1 -9.38 7.57 1.60
C MET A 1 -8.36 8.58 1.01
N GLU A 2 -8.80 9.54 0.21
CA GLU A 2 -7.87 10.47 -0.44
C GLU A 2 -7.06 11.32 0.53
N GLN A 3 -7.58 11.56 1.73
CA GLN A 3 -6.99 12.46 2.72
C GLN A 3 -6.16 11.72 3.77
N ILE A 4 -5.93 10.41 3.58
CA ILE A 4 -5.30 9.58 4.62
C ILE A 4 -3.81 9.81 4.69
N MET A 5 -3.35 10.02 5.94
CA MET A 5 -1.94 10.08 6.30
C MET A 5 -1.61 8.91 7.22
N LEU A 6 -0.43 8.34 7.08
CA LEU A 6 0.06 7.29 7.96
C LEU A 6 1.56 7.50 8.20
N PHE A 7 1.98 7.57 9.46
CA PHE A 7 3.37 7.84 9.84
C PHE A 7 3.94 9.08 9.14
N GLY A 8 3.11 10.09 8.96
CA GLY A 8 3.51 11.32 8.26
C GLY A 8 3.53 11.23 6.74
N LEU A 9 3.15 10.08 6.16
CA LEU A 9 3.11 9.89 4.72
C LEU A 9 1.70 10.09 4.17
N TYR A 10 1.58 10.86 3.09
CA TYR A 10 0.34 10.99 2.34
C TYR A 10 0.18 9.76 1.44
N LEU A 11 -0.87 8.99 1.66
CA LEU A 11 -0.99 7.66 1.04
C LEU A 11 -1.58 7.64 -0.37
N ALA A 12 -2.28 8.68 -0.80
CA ALA A 12 -2.97 8.65 -2.09
C ALA A 12 -2.05 8.30 -3.28
N PRO A 13 -0.85 8.89 -3.41
CA PRO A 13 0.04 8.51 -4.51
C PRO A 13 0.43 7.03 -4.48
N LEU A 14 0.65 6.49 -3.30
CA LEU A 14 1.03 5.09 -3.16
C LEU A 14 -0.13 4.16 -3.50
N PHE A 15 -1.34 4.45 -3.03
CA PHE A 15 -2.52 3.69 -3.42
C PHE A 15 -2.70 3.68 -4.93
N ASN A 16 -2.57 4.84 -5.58
CA ASN A 16 -2.69 4.94 -7.03
C ASN A 16 -1.64 4.09 -7.75
N ALA A 17 -0.40 4.15 -7.30
CA ALA A 17 0.70 3.38 -7.90
C ALA A 17 0.48 1.87 -7.75
N ILE A 18 0.10 1.41 -6.56
CA ILE A 18 -0.16 -0.01 -6.31
C ILE A 18 -1.34 -0.49 -7.17
N ALA A 19 -2.45 0.24 -7.20
CA ALA A 19 -3.61 -0.13 -8.01
C ALA A 19 -3.24 -0.24 -9.48
N LYS A 20 -2.44 0.69 -10.00
CA LYS A 20 -2.00 0.67 -11.40
C LYS A 20 -1.16 -0.56 -11.71
N VAL A 21 -0.19 -0.88 -10.87
CA VAL A 21 0.71 -2.01 -11.08
C VAL A 21 0.00 -3.35 -10.88
N GLU A 22 -0.87 -3.46 -9.87
CA GLU A 22 -1.52 -4.73 -9.53
C GLU A 22 -2.65 -5.11 -10.47
N SER A 23 -3.45 -4.15 -10.93
CA SER A 23 -4.66 -4.48 -11.71
C SER A 23 -5.00 -3.47 -12.80
N ASP A 24 -4.08 -2.59 -13.15
CA ASP A 24 -4.35 -1.48 -14.07
C ASP A 24 -5.57 -0.67 -13.60
N CYS A 25 -5.56 -0.30 -12.32
CA CYS A 25 -6.64 0.47 -11.67
C CYS A 25 -8.01 -0.26 -11.73
N GLY A 26 -7.99 -1.58 -11.61
CA GLY A 26 -9.21 -2.39 -11.63
C GLY A 26 -9.62 -2.88 -13.01
N VAL A 27 -8.88 -2.55 -14.06
CA VAL A 27 -9.21 -2.98 -15.43
C VAL A 27 -9.02 -4.49 -15.60
N THR A 28 -7.93 -5.05 -15.08
CA THR A 28 -7.61 -6.46 -15.25
C THR A 28 -8.18 -7.35 -14.15
N SER A 29 -8.62 -6.78 -13.05
CA SER A 29 -9.20 -7.53 -11.93
C SER A 29 -10.06 -6.63 -11.06
N ALA A 30 -11.21 -7.14 -10.61
CA ALA A 30 -12.06 -6.44 -9.63
C ALA A 30 -11.39 -6.35 -8.27
N ASN A 31 -10.40 -7.20 -7.98
CA ASN A 31 -9.53 -7.09 -6.82
C ASN A 31 -8.43 -6.07 -7.14
N VAL A 32 -8.73 -4.81 -6.96
CA VAL A 32 -7.92 -3.68 -7.45
C VAL A 32 -6.49 -3.73 -6.94
N TYR A 33 -6.31 -4.07 -5.66
CA TYR A 33 -5.00 -4.12 -5.01
C TYR A 33 -4.42 -5.51 -4.91
N GLN A 34 -5.08 -6.52 -5.49
CA GLN A 34 -4.67 -7.94 -5.45
C GLN A 34 -4.46 -8.43 -4.03
N ILE A 35 -5.41 -8.12 -3.14
CA ILE A 35 -5.38 -8.56 -1.75
C ILE A 35 -5.72 -10.06 -1.70
N LYS A 36 -4.85 -10.84 -1.07
CA LYS A 36 -5.02 -12.28 -0.92
C LYS A 36 -5.83 -12.59 0.34
N ASP A 37 -6.49 -13.75 0.34
CA ASP A 37 -7.26 -14.19 1.51
C ASP A 37 -6.41 -14.28 2.77
N ILE A 38 -5.17 -14.73 2.67
CA ILE A 38 -4.26 -14.81 3.81
C ILE A 38 -3.99 -13.43 4.44
N TYR A 39 -3.98 -12.39 3.63
CA TYR A 39 -3.82 -11.00 4.09
C TYR A 39 -5.00 -10.62 5.00
N ILE A 40 -6.22 -10.95 4.56
CA ILE A 40 -7.44 -10.65 5.32
C ILE A 40 -7.50 -11.50 6.59
N GLU A 41 -7.16 -12.78 6.50
CA GLU A 41 -7.09 -13.67 7.66
C GLU A 41 -6.11 -13.16 8.71
N ASP A 42 -4.97 -12.65 8.28
CA ASP A 42 -3.96 -12.08 9.18
C ASP A 42 -4.49 -10.83 9.89
N LEU A 43 -5.16 -9.94 9.16
CA LEU A 43 -5.81 -8.76 9.76
C LEU A 43 -6.83 -9.15 10.81
N ASN A 44 -7.64 -10.15 10.52
CA ASN A 44 -8.69 -10.61 11.44
C ASN A 44 -8.11 -11.24 12.70
N ARG A 45 -6.90 -11.79 12.62
CA ARG A 45 -6.17 -12.30 13.77
C ARG A 45 -5.60 -11.17 14.63
N ILE A 46 -5.13 -10.08 14.00
CA ILE A 46 -4.48 -8.96 14.69
C ILE A 46 -5.50 -8.05 15.37
N TYR A 47 -6.60 -7.76 14.70
CA TYR A 47 -7.62 -6.81 15.16
C TYR A 47 -8.89 -7.54 15.59
N THR A 48 -9.65 -6.90 16.48
CA THR A 48 -10.86 -7.50 17.07
C THR A 48 -12.07 -7.53 16.14
N TYR A 49 -12.07 -6.71 15.09
CA TYR A 49 -13.15 -6.73 14.11
C TYR A 49 -12.75 -7.63 12.93
N HIS A 50 -13.76 -8.13 12.21
CA HIS A 50 -13.54 -9.06 11.13
C HIS A 50 -13.85 -8.43 9.77
N TYR A 51 -12.86 -8.42 8.90
CA TYR A 51 -13.06 -8.11 7.50
C TYR A 51 -13.58 -9.37 6.80
N PRO A 52 -14.72 -9.30 6.06
CA PRO A 52 -15.08 -10.40 5.18
C PRO A 52 -14.11 -10.46 4.00
N LYS A 53 -13.88 -11.66 3.47
CA LYS A 53 -12.96 -11.84 2.34
C LYS A 53 -13.41 -11.07 1.09
N SER A 54 -14.69 -10.78 0.97
CA SER A 54 -15.23 -10.00 -0.15
C SER A 54 -14.76 -8.55 -0.21
N ILE A 55 -14.16 -8.02 0.85
CA ILE A 55 -13.69 -6.61 0.85
C ILE A 55 -12.65 -6.35 -0.24
N LYS A 56 -11.93 -7.38 -0.68
CA LYS A 56 -10.96 -7.25 -1.77
C LYS A 56 -11.59 -6.76 -3.09
N PHE A 57 -12.90 -6.91 -3.25
CA PHE A 57 -13.64 -6.43 -4.42
C PHE A 57 -14.22 -5.03 -4.21
N ASP A 58 -13.99 -4.41 -3.06
CA ASP A 58 -14.39 -3.04 -2.75
C ASP A 58 -13.13 -2.21 -2.59
N LYS A 59 -12.93 -1.24 -3.48
CA LYS A 59 -11.71 -0.44 -3.51
C LYS A 59 -11.48 0.30 -2.19
N VAL A 60 -12.50 0.97 -1.68
CA VAL A 60 -12.38 1.76 -0.44
C VAL A 60 -12.14 0.86 0.76
N ALA A 61 -12.90 -0.24 0.89
CA ALA A 61 -12.71 -1.20 1.97
C ALA A 61 -11.30 -1.82 1.93
N SER A 62 -10.80 -2.10 0.73
CA SER A 62 -9.42 -2.59 0.55
C SER A 62 -8.40 -1.58 1.06
N GLU A 63 -8.61 -0.31 0.81
CA GLU A 63 -7.70 0.75 1.29
C GLU A 63 -7.69 0.83 2.81
N TYR A 64 -8.85 0.69 3.47
CA TYR A 64 -8.90 0.60 4.93
C TYR A 64 -8.15 -0.63 5.46
N ALA A 65 -8.31 -1.76 4.81
CA ALA A 65 -7.60 -2.99 5.19
C ALA A 65 -6.08 -2.82 5.03
N MET A 66 -5.65 -2.22 3.92
CA MET A 66 -4.24 -1.93 3.68
C MET A 66 -3.67 -0.96 4.72
N TYR A 67 -4.44 0.07 5.07
CA TYR A 67 -4.06 1.02 6.13
C TYR A 67 -3.82 0.30 7.46
N ASP A 68 -4.75 -0.56 7.87
CA ASP A 68 -4.63 -1.31 9.13
C ASP A 68 -3.44 -2.26 9.13
N TYR A 69 -3.19 -2.93 7.98
CA TYR A 69 -2.07 -3.83 7.81
C TYR A 69 -0.74 -3.07 7.94
N TRP A 70 -0.61 -1.94 7.26
CA TRP A 70 0.58 -1.09 7.33
C TRP A 70 0.79 -0.51 8.72
N ARG A 71 -0.26 -0.05 9.38
CA ARG A 71 -0.18 0.51 10.73
C ARG A 71 0.44 -0.48 11.70
N PHE A 72 0.10 -1.75 11.58
CA PHE A 72 0.63 -2.79 12.44
C PHE A 72 2.07 -3.17 12.06
N TYR A 73 2.28 -3.59 10.81
CA TYR A 73 3.56 -4.17 10.41
C TYR A 73 4.66 -3.15 10.17
N ALA A 74 4.35 -1.99 9.63
CA ALA A 74 5.36 -0.95 9.42
C ALA A 74 5.85 -0.38 10.76
N TYR A 75 4.96 -0.25 11.72
CA TYR A 75 5.35 0.16 13.08
C TYR A 75 6.33 -0.82 13.70
N GLN A 76 6.08 -2.12 13.57
CA GLN A 76 7.00 -3.15 14.05
C GLN A 76 8.36 -3.06 13.36
N TYR A 77 8.36 -2.87 12.04
CA TYR A 77 9.59 -2.73 11.27
C TYR A 77 10.42 -1.54 11.78
N ALA A 78 9.79 -0.40 11.97
CA ALA A 78 10.49 0.80 12.46
C ALA A 78 11.07 0.58 13.86
N ARG A 79 10.34 -0.08 14.74
CA ARG A 79 10.81 -0.39 16.09
C ARG A 79 11.98 -1.36 16.09
N LYS A 80 11.93 -2.40 15.26
CA LYS A 80 12.98 -3.43 15.23
C LYS A 80 14.25 -2.96 14.55
N THR A 81 14.15 -2.11 13.54
CA THR A 81 15.29 -1.72 12.72
C THR A 81 15.82 -0.32 13.00
N GLY A 82 15.01 0.55 13.60
CA GLY A 82 15.32 1.97 13.73
C GLY A 82 15.27 2.73 12.40
N LYS A 83 14.85 2.08 11.31
CA LYS A 83 14.79 2.70 9.98
C LYS A 83 13.45 3.43 9.78
N PRO A 84 13.44 4.51 8.99
CA PRO A 84 12.20 5.22 8.71
C PRO A 84 11.27 4.39 7.84
N ILE A 85 9.96 4.64 7.98
CA ILE A 85 8.94 4.06 7.13
C ILE A 85 8.83 4.91 5.86
N THR A 86 8.97 4.27 4.71
CA THR A 86 8.91 4.92 3.40
C THR A 86 7.83 4.27 2.56
N TYR A 87 7.56 4.82 1.38
CA TYR A 87 6.65 4.16 0.43
C TYR A 87 7.16 2.77 0.04
N LEU A 88 8.48 2.58 -0.02
CA LEU A 88 9.04 1.25 -0.29
C LEU A 88 8.70 0.25 0.80
N THR A 89 8.80 0.67 2.08
CA THR A 89 8.41 -0.17 3.21
C THR A 89 6.97 -0.66 3.05
N LEU A 90 6.06 0.26 2.76
CA LEU A 90 4.64 -0.04 2.64
C LEU A 90 4.34 -0.92 1.41
N ALA A 91 4.94 -0.59 0.27
CA ALA A 91 4.77 -1.40 -0.94
C ALA A 91 5.28 -2.83 -0.73
N ALA A 92 6.41 -3.00 -0.05
CA ALA A 92 6.99 -4.31 0.23
C ALA A 92 6.10 -5.13 1.18
N LEU A 93 5.55 -4.52 2.20
CA LEU A 93 4.60 -5.20 3.09
C LEU A 93 3.36 -5.66 2.33
N HIS A 94 2.85 -4.83 1.44
CA HIS A 94 1.67 -5.19 0.64
C HIS A 94 1.97 -6.34 -0.32
N HIS A 95 3.08 -6.28 -1.03
CA HIS A 95 3.40 -7.24 -2.09
C HIS A 95 3.97 -8.56 -1.57
N GLU A 96 4.87 -8.50 -0.60
CA GLU A 96 5.61 -9.67 -0.11
C GLU A 96 5.22 -10.13 1.29
N GLY A 97 4.30 -9.44 1.94
CA GLY A 97 3.82 -9.82 3.27
C GLY A 97 4.65 -9.25 4.41
N PRO A 98 4.43 -9.76 5.65
CA PRO A 98 4.98 -9.14 6.86
C PRO A 98 6.50 -9.05 6.91
N SER A 99 7.22 -9.95 6.25
CA SER A 99 8.69 -9.94 6.23
C SER A 99 9.28 -9.18 5.04
N GLY A 100 8.45 -8.73 4.10
CA GLY A 100 8.91 -8.18 2.83
C GLY A 100 9.78 -6.94 2.96
N CYS A 101 9.50 -6.08 3.92
CA CYS A 101 10.27 -4.85 4.10
C CYS A 101 11.67 -5.07 4.69
N TYR A 102 11.93 -6.24 5.30
CA TYR A 102 13.24 -6.57 5.86
C TYR A 102 14.23 -7.02 4.79
N LYS A 103 13.73 -7.62 3.71
CA LYS A 103 14.57 -8.07 2.60
C LYS A 103 13.79 -7.97 1.30
N ILE A 104 14.06 -6.91 0.55
CA ILE A 104 13.40 -6.66 -0.73
C ILE A 104 13.87 -7.72 -1.75
N LYS A 105 12.93 -8.41 -2.38
CA LYS A 105 13.23 -9.48 -3.35
C LYS A 105 12.81 -9.14 -4.77
N ASP A 106 11.59 -8.68 -4.97
CA ASP A 106 11.02 -8.44 -6.30
C ASP A 106 11.34 -7.05 -6.80
N THR A 107 12.57 -6.84 -7.24
CA THR A 107 13.02 -5.52 -7.70
C THR A 107 12.25 -5.03 -8.93
N ILE A 108 11.77 -5.94 -9.78
CA ILE A 108 10.99 -5.56 -10.97
C ILE A 108 9.67 -4.91 -10.56
N TYR A 109 8.99 -5.49 -9.57
CA TYR A 109 7.75 -4.92 -9.03
C TYR A 109 7.98 -3.51 -8.50
N TYR A 110 9.01 -3.30 -7.69
CA TYR A 110 9.27 -2.00 -7.07
C TYR A 110 9.70 -0.95 -8.08
N LYS A 111 10.40 -1.34 -9.13
CA LYS A 111 10.70 -0.42 -10.24
C LYS A 111 9.41 0.06 -10.94
N LYS A 112 8.44 -0.82 -11.11
CA LYS A 112 7.14 -0.45 -11.68
C LYS A 112 6.38 0.49 -10.76
N ILE A 113 6.35 0.22 -9.45
CA ILE A 113 5.74 1.10 -8.46
C ILE A 113 6.39 2.49 -8.50
N PHE A 114 7.71 2.54 -8.48
CA PHE A 114 8.42 3.83 -8.48
C PHE A 114 8.15 4.62 -9.75
N LYS A 115 8.08 3.97 -10.89
CA LYS A 115 7.73 4.62 -12.15
C LYS A 115 6.34 5.26 -12.09
N GLU A 116 5.36 4.58 -11.51
CA GLU A 116 4.01 5.13 -11.34
C GLU A 116 4.00 6.27 -10.33
N LEU A 117 4.80 6.21 -9.27
CA LEU A 117 4.98 7.31 -8.33
C LEU A 117 5.58 8.54 -9.02
N GLN A 118 6.60 8.34 -9.87
CA GLN A 118 7.22 9.44 -10.60
C GLN A 118 6.24 10.16 -11.53
N LYS A 119 5.32 9.43 -12.14
CA LYS A 119 4.26 10.03 -12.97
C LYS A 119 3.35 10.96 -12.18
N GLN A 120 3.27 10.76 -10.86
CA GLN A 120 2.49 11.60 -9.96
C GLN A 120 3.32 12.72 -9.32
N GLY A 121 4.57 12.90 -9.73
CA GLY A 121 5.45 13.92 -9.19
C GLY A 121 6.18 13.52 -7.92
N VAL A 122 6.13 12.26 -7.52
CA VAL A 122 6.87 11.77 -6.35
C VAL A 122 8.32 11.54 -6.75
N GLU A 123 9.25 12.15 -6.02
CA GLU A 123 10.67 12.18 -6.41
C GLU A 123 11.50 11.09 -5.76
N SER A 124 11.05 10.53 -4.63
CA SER A 124 11.82 9.51 -3.92
C SER A 124 10.93 8.55 -3.14
N TRP A 125 11.51 7.43 -2.71
CA TRP A 125 10.83 6.47 -1.85
C TRP A 125 10.46 7.04 -0.48
N GLU A 126 11.09 8.14 -0.05
CA GLU A 126 10.73 8.80 1.21
C GLU A 126 9.28 9.27 1.21
N GLY A 127 8.71 9.46 0.03
CA GLY A 127 7.30 9.72 -0.13
C GLY A 127 6.93 11.19 0.07
N VAL A 128 5.63 11.43 0.10
CA VAL A 128 5.05 12.76 0.22
C VAL A 128 4.60 12.97 1.66
N LYS A 129 5.04 14.07 2.26
CA LYS A 129 4.78 14.38 3.68
C LYS A 129 3.58 15.29 3.89
N SER A 130 2.99 15.81 2.82
CA SER A 130 1.82 16.67 2.90
C SER A 130 0.86 16.36 1.76
N ARG A 131 -0.41 16.73 1.94
CA ARG A 131 -1.42 16.54 0.90
C ARG A 131 -1.13 17.46 -0.29
N TYR A 132 -1.27 16.89 -1.47
CA TYR A 132 -1.29 17.67 -2.69
C TYR A 132 -2.06 16.88 -3.76
N ASP A 133 -2.46 17.61 -4.82
CA ASP A 133 -3.16 16.99 -5.92
C ASP A 133 -2.14 16.37 -6.87
N SER A 134 -2.17 15.04 -7.05
CA SER A 134 -1.17 14.29 -7.82
C SER A 134 -1.50 14.25 -9.29
N GLY A 135 -2.33 14.68 -9.92
CA GLY A 135 -2.59 14.61 -11.36
C GLY A 135 -2.79 13.22 -11.97
N GLU A 136 -2.26 12.18 -11.36
CA GLU A 136 -2.37 10.79 -11.81
C GLU A 136 -3.20 10.00 -10.82
N LYS A 137 -4.50 9.84 -11.12
CA LYS A 137 -5.43 9.09 -10.25
C LYS A 137 -6.04 7.93 -11.00
N CYS A 138 -6.20 6.80 -10.31
CA CYS A 138 -6.92 5.66 -10.85
C CYS A 138 -8.38 6.01 -11.08
N GLY A 139 -8.87 5.77 -12.29
CA GLY A 139 -10.27 6.00 -12.64
C GLY A 139 -10.64 7.46 -12.85
N GLY A 140 -9.64 8.34 -12.89
CA GLY A 140 -9.88 9.77 -13.05
C GLY A 140 -9.56 10.32 -14.41
#